data_4c7863df6fa62728e39f0393a142d134
#
_entry.id   4c7863df6fa62728e39f0393a142d134
#
_cell.length_a   1.000
_cell.length_b   1.000
_cell.length_c   1.000
_cell.angle_alpha   90.00
_cell.angle_beta   90.00
_cell.angle_gamma   90.00
#
_symmetry.space_group_name_H-M   'P 1'
#
loop_
_entity.id
_entity.type
_entity.pdbx_description
1 polymer ?
#
loop_
_entity_poly.entity_id
_entity_poly.type
_entity_poly.pdbx_seq_one_letter_code
_entity_poly.pdbx_strand_id
1 'polypeptide(L)'
;MKCTPRYFFSLLAVCASAASLAQEPVYEAMPRRQVFVRVGYDLSRLALPHVRNNGSRGFELSVDGELAYNFFPTVEVGQQSLKRSSDSLRYSMSGDYFRVGLDYNVIKYKHRLDRDIFFLGVRLGATRFSHEAPLAVVSGVLGTDECNIPKANLKATWGEAVVGLKGELFRNFYMGVTVRAKMMFSHSTYNTMTPYIIPGFGKGFYRFNAGLSYSILYAIPIRGAGSDGFPPAE
;
A
#
# COMPACT_ATOMS: atom_id res chain seq x y z
N MET A 1 -16.69 21.55 -18.81
CA MET A 1 -15.41 21.32 -19.49
C MET A 1 -15.29 19.82 -19.78
N LYS A 2 -15.34 19.43 -21.06
CA LYS A 2 -15.27 18.02 -21.48
C LYS A 2 -13.79 17.65 -21.62
N CYS A 3 -13.23 16.89 -20.65
CA CYS A 3 -11.90 16.30 -20.79
C CYS A 3 -11.94 15.21 -21.86
N THR A 4 -11.26 15.44 -22.95
CA THR A 4 -11.19 14.54 -24.10
C THR A 4 -10.34 13.30 -23.77
N PRO A 5 -10.77 12.09 -24.13
CA PRO A 5 -10.08 10.82 -23.84
C PRO A 5 -8.81 10.58 -24.70
N ARG A 6 -8.34 11.60 -25.44
CA ARG A 6 -7.20 11.49 -26.38
C ARG A 6 -5.87 11.10 -25.73
N TYR A 7 -5.64 11.52 -24.49
CA TYR A 7 -4.38 11.21 -23.79
C TYR A 7 -4.34 9.81 -23.16
N PHE A 8 -5.50 9.19 -22.94
CA PHE A 8 -5.57 7.82 -22.41
C PHE A 8 -5.11 6.79 -23.44
N PHE A 9 -5.47 6.98 -24.71
CA PHE A 9 -5.04 6.11 -25.81
C PHE A 9 -3.55 6.27 -26.17
N SER A 10 -2.97 7.46 -26.03
CA SER A 10 -1.54 7.66 -26.27
C SER A 10 -0.69 7.02 -25.16
N LEU A 11 -1.12 7.03 -23.92
CA LEU A 11 -0.43 6.34 -22.82
C LEU A 11 -0.47 4.81 -22.99
N LEU A 12 -1.60 4.28 -23.44
CA LEU A 12 -1.75 2.84 -23.71
C LEU A 12 -0.89 2.40 -24.91
N ALA A 13 -0.77 3.24 -25.94
CA ALA A 13 0.07 2.96 -27.11
C ALA A 13 1.56 2.98 -26.78
N VAL A 14 2.03 3.86 -25.90
CA VAL A 14 3.41 3.88 -25.40
C VAL A 14 3.73 2.65 -24.55
N CYS A 15 2.79 2.18 -23.73
CA CYS A 15 2.98 0.93 -22.98
C CYS A 15 3.00 -0.30 -23.88
N ALA A 16 2.21 -0.32 -24.95
CA ALA A 16 2.17 -1.43 -25.91
C ALA A 16 3.45 -1.51 -26.79
N SER A 17 4.02 -0.36 -27.17
CA SER A 17 5.28 -0.32 -27.95
C SER A 17 6.51 -0.70 -27.12
N ALA A 18 6.49 -0.49 -25.82
CA ALA A 18 7.56 -0.95 -24.92
C ALA A 18 7.58 -2.48 -24.74
N ALA A 19 6.44 -3.15 -24.89
CA ALA A 19 6.35 -4.60 -24.80
C ALA A 19 6.91 -5.34 -26.03
N SER A 20 6.98 -4.70 -27.20
CA SER A 20 7.48 -5.32 -28.43
C SER A 20 9.01 -5.33 -28.59
N LEU A 21 9.75 -4.66 -27.69
CA LEU A 21 11.22 -4.64 -27.70
C LEU A 21 11.87 -5.74 -26.83
N ALA A 22 11.07 -6.60 -26.19
CA ALA A 22 11.57 -7.73 -25.41
C ALA A 22 11.95 -8.89 -26.35
N GLN A 23 13.16 -8.87 -26.90
CA GLN A 23 13.76 -10.06 -27.54
C GLN A 23 13.89 -11.18 -26.50
N GLU A 24 13.42 -12.37 -26.84
CA GLU A 24 13.53 -13.54 -25.97
C GLU A 24 15.00 -13.91 -25.72
N PRO A 25 15.47 -13.90 -24.48
CA PRO A 25 16.83 -14.37 -24.19
C PRO A 25 16.85 -15.90 -24.17
N VAL A 26 17.92 -16.46 -24.71
CA VAL A 26 18.29 -17.88 -24.67
C VAL A 26 18.35 -18.32 -23.21
N TYR A 27 17.53 -19.31 -22.84
CA TYR A 27 17.48 -19.84 -21.48
C TYR A 27 18.66 -20.76 -21.23
N GLU A 28 19.68 -20.31 -20.51
CA GLU A 28 20.56 -21.21 -19.78
C GLU A 28 19.82 -21.72 -18.54
N ALA A 29 19.92 -23.05 -18.29
CA ALA A 29 19.29 -23.70 -17.13
C ALA A 29 19.63 -22.97 -15.83
N MET A 30 18.65 -22.32 -15.22
CA MET A 30 18.87 -21.55 -14.01
C MET A 30 19.04 -22.48 -12.79
N PRO A 31 20.17 -22.37 -12.07
CA PRO A 31 20.38 -23.15 -10.87
C PRO A 31 19.50 -22.68 -9.71
N ARG A 32 19.32 -23.58 -8.74
CA ARG A 32 18.49 -23.49 -7.53
C ARG A 32 18.38 -22.08 -6.95
N ARG A 33 17.16 -21.55 -6.87
CA ARG A 33 16.84 -20.25 -6.31
C ARG A 33 16.78 -20.36 -4.78
N GLN A 34 17.43 -19.43 -4.09
CA GLN A 34 17.31 -19.34 -2.63
C GLN A 34 15.96 -18.75 -2.27
N VAL A 35 15.14 -19.48 -1.52
CA VAL A 35 13.92 -18.94 -0.93
C VAL A 35 14.28 -17.99 0.19
N PHE A 36 13.66 -16.83 0.19
CA PHE A 36 13.86 -15.79 1.21
C PHE A 36 12.53 -15.18 1.65
N VAL A 37 12.51 -14.70 2.88
CA VAL A 37 11.43 -13.86 3.42
C VAL A 37 11.99 -12.44 3.60
N ARG A 38 11.26 -11.45 3.14
CA ARG A 38 11.60 -10.04 3.34
C ARG A 38 10.73 -9.45 4.42
N VAL A 39 11.37 -8.74 5.34
CA VAL A 39 10.70 -7.90 6.34
C VAL A 39 10.95 -6.45 5.95
N GLY A 40 9.89 -5.67 5.86
CA GLY A 40 9.95 -4.29 5.39
C GLY A 40 9.35 -3.29 6.37
N TYR A 41 9.81 -2.05 6.26
CA TYR A 41 9.30 -0.88 6.97
C TYR A 41 8.99 0.24 5.99
N ASP A 42 7.78 0.83 6.08
CA ASP A 42 7.35 1.93 5.20
C ASP A 42 7.81 3.28 5.74
N LEU A 43 8.85 3.84 5.10
CA LEU A 43 9.39 5.16 5.44
C LEU A 43 8.44 6.30 5.08
N SER A 44 7.52 6.11 4.15
CA SER A 44 6.57 7.16 3.74
C SER A 44 5.68 7.58 4.92
N ARG A 45 5.43 6.67 5.87
CA ARG A 45 4.66 6.93 7.09
C ARG A 45 5.40 7.84 8.07
N LEU A 46 6.72 7.87 8.03
CA LEU A 46 7.53 8.79 8.83
C LEU A 46 7.69 10.15 8.13
N ALA A 47 7.95 10.16 6.83
CA ALA A 47 8.29 11.37 6.09
C ALA A 47 7.07 12.25 5.77
N LEU A 48 5.96 11.67 5.30
CA LEU A 48 4.76 12.41 4.88
C LEU A 48 4.13 13.31 5.95
N PRO A 49 4.07 12.92 7.23
CA PRO A 49 3.56 13.80 8.28
C PRO A 49 4.36 15.09 8.44
N HIS A 50 5.67 15.01 8.30
CA HIS A 50 6.57 16.18 8.41
C HIS A 50 6.45 17.11 7.20
N VAL A 51 6.32 16.55 5.99
CA VAL A 51 6.19 17.34 4.76
C VAL A 51 4.83 18.02 4.67
N ARG A 52 3.75 17.37 5.12
CA ARG A 52 2.39 17.90 5.02
C ARG A 52 1.90 18.66 6.24
N ASN A 53 2.63 18.64 7.34
CA ASN A 53 2.29 19.26 8.62
C ASN A 53 0.82 19.03 9.04
N ASN A 54 0.31 17.82 8.78
CA ASN A 54 -1.11 17.51 8.95
C ASN A 54 -1.45 16.77 10.25
N GLY A 55 -0.49 16.66 11.18
CA GLY A 55 -0.68 16.02 12.49
C GLY A 55 -0.88 14.49 12.43
N SER A 56 -0.71 13.87 11.28
CA SER A 56 -0.79 12.41 11.12
C SER A 56 0.52 11.76 11.54
N ARG A 57 0.45 10.66 12.29
CA ARG A 57 1.60 9.81 12.65
C ARG A 57 1.21 8.36 12.44
N GLY A 58 2.19 7.52 12.13
CA GLY A 58 1.95 6.10 11.98
C GLY A 58 3.21 5.33 11.62
N PHE A 59 3.09 4.02 11.68
CA PHE A 59 4.10 3.09 11.18
C PHE A 59 3.43 1.97 10.38
N GLU A 60 4.21 1.30 9.55
CA GLU A 60 3.74 0.17 8.77
C GLU A 60 4.89 -0.82 8.60
N LEU A 61 4.63 -2.08 8.93
CA LEU A 61 5.52 -3.20 8.74
C LEU A 61 4.94 -4.11 7.65
N SER A 62 5.80 -4.70 6.84
CA SER A 62 5.44 -5.65 5.81
C SER A 62 6.30 -6.90 5.90
N VAL A 63 5.70 -8.03 5.56
CA VAL A 63 6.42 -9.29 5.37
C VAL A 63 5.95 -9.88 4.05
N ASP A 64 6.90 -10.24 3.20
CA ASP A 64 6.64 -10.97 1.97
C ASP A 64 7.68 -12.06 1.75
N GLY A 65 7.33 -13.05 0.94
CA GLY A 65 8.26 -14.14 0.60
C GLY A 65 7.81 -14.87 -0.65
N GLU A 66 8.72 -15.52 -1.34
CA GLU A 66 8.36 -16.28 -2.52
C GLU A 66 7.80 -17.65 -2.11
N LEU A 67 6.51 -17.87 -2.34
CA LEU A 67 5.83 -19.13 -2.09
C LEU A 67 5.88 -20.06 -3.31
N ALA A 68 5.72 -19.48 -4.50
CA ALA A 68 5.80 -20.16 -5.77
C ALA A 68 6.54 -19.26 -6.78
N TYR A 69 6.94 -19.81 -7.90
CA TYR A 69 7.67 -19.05 -8.94
C TYR A 69 6.95 -17.74 -9.28
N ASN A 70 7.62 -16.60 -9.04
CA ASN A 70 7.11 -15.24 -9.22
C ASN A 70 5.92 -14.82 -8.35
N PHE A 71 5.42 -15.65 -7.42
CA PHE A 71 4.31 -15.31 -6.53
C PHE A 71 4.79 -15.03 -5.11
N PHE A 72 4.46 -13.86 -4.60
CA PHE A 72 4.89 -13.35 -3.30
C PHE A 72 3.66 -13.00 -2.44
N PRO A 73 3.19 -13.93 -1.58
CA PRO A 73 2.23 -13.56 -0.56
C PRO A 73 2.82 -12.46 0.32
N THR A 74 2.00 -11.48 0.63
CA THR A 74 2.40 -10.30 1.39
C THR A 74 1.40 -10.03 2.50
N VAL A 75 1.91 -9.75 3.68
CA VAL A 75 1.15 -9.31 4.86
C VAL A 75 1.70 -7.97 5.30
N GLU A 76 0.82 -7.03 5.60
CA GLU A 76 1.18 -5.70 6.06
C GLU A 76 0.35 -5.35 7.28
N VAL A 77 0.98 -4.82 8.31
CA VAL A 77 0.34 -4.34 9.54
C VAL A 77 0.79 -2.92 9.82
N GLY A 78 -0.11 -2.08 10.28
CA GLY A 78 0.25 -0.72 10.60
C GLY A 78 -0.72 -0.07 11.56
N GLN A 79 -0.25 1.04 12.14
CA GLN A 79 -1.02 1.91 12.99
C GLN A 79 -0.97 3.32 12.43
N GLN A 80 -2.07 4.04 12.55
CA GLN A 80 -2.13 5.43 12.16
C GLN A 80 -2.96 6.23 13.17
N SER A 81 -2.43 7.39 13.55
CA SER A 81 -3.12 8.37 14.37
C SER A 81 -3.10 9.74 13.68
N LEU A 82 -4.13 10.51 13.92
CA LEU A 82 -4.26 11.89 13.45
C LEU A 82 -4.75 12.75 14.60
N LYS A 83 -4.06 13.85 14.86
CA LYS A 83 -4.51 14.90 15.77
C LYS A 83 -4.51 16.21 15.03
N ARG A 84 -5.65 16.86 14.94
CA ARG A 84 -5.81 18.17 14.33
C ARG A 84 -6.52 19.10 15.31
N SER A 85 -5.91 20.24 15.56
CA SER A 85 -6.47 21.28 16.43
C SER A 85 -6.43 22.60 15.69
N SER A 86 -7.59 23.26 15.60
CA SER A 86 -7.76 24.64 15.18
C SER A 86 -8.79 25.29 16.09
N ASP A 87 -8.98 26.59 15.96
CA ASP A 87 -9.96 27.34 16.77
C ASP A 87 -11.40 26.80 16.60
N SER A 88 -11.70 26.26 15.42
CA SER A 88 -13.05 25.76 15.08
C SER A 88 -13.19 24.24 15.10
N LEU A 89 -12.09 23.48 15.24
CA LEU A 89 -12.13 22.02 15.17
C LEU A 89 -11.01 21.39 15.97
N ARG A 90 -11.38 20.55 16.94
CA ARG A 90 -10.48 19.59 17.56
C ARG A 90 -10.91 18.21 17.13
N TYR A 91 -10.04 17.51 16.40
CA TYR A 91 -10.30 16.18 15.86
C TYR A 91 -9.15 15.25 16.23
N SER A 92 -9.50 14.09 16.74
CA SER A 92 -8.53 13.02 16.95
C SER A 92 -9.04 11.71 16.36
N MET A 93 -8.12 10.93 15.86
CA MET A 93 -8.37 9.59 15.30
C MET A 93 -7.16 8.71 15.59
N SER A 94 -7.41 7.46 15.96
CA SER A 94 -6.37 6.43 16.10
C SER A 94 -6.95 5.07 15.76
N GLY A 95 -6.15 4.26 15.07
CA GLY A 95 -6.54 2.90 14.73
C GLY A 95 -5.44 2.11 14.06
N ASP A 96 -5.69 0.80 14.04
CA ASP A 96 -4.80 -0.20 13.47
C ASP A 96 -5.41 -0.73 12.18
N TYR A 97 -4.56 -1.16 11.27
CA TYR A 97 -4.97 -1.78 10.04
C TYR A 97 -4.08 -2.96 9.68
N PHE A 98 -4.68 -3.84 8.92
CA PHE A 98 -4.06 -5.07 8.42
C PHE A 98 -4.38 -5.20 6.94
N ARG A 99 -3.40 -5.68 6.16
CA ARG A 99 -3.58 -6.00 4.74
C ARG A 99 -2.93 -7.33 4.44
N VAL A 100 -3.61 -8.11 3.62
CA VAL A 100 -3.09 -9.36 3.08
C VAL A 100 -3.28 -9.37 1.57
N GLY A 101 -2.34 -9.92 0.86
CA GLY A 101 -2.42 -9.95 -0.59
C GLY A 101 -1.36 -10.81 -1.23
N LEU A 102 -1.34 -10.72 -2.55
CA LEU A 102 -0.44 -11.48 -3.41
C LEU A 102 0.17 -10.56 -4.44
N ASP A 103 1.49 -10.61 -4.59
CA ASP A 103 2.25 -9.94 -5.62
C ASP A 103 2.71 -10.95 -6.66
N TYR A 104 2.61 -10.59 -7.92
CA TYR A 104 3.16 -11.33 -9.05
C TYR A 104 4.30 -10.54 -9.69
N ASN A 105 5.49 -11.12 -9.74
CA ASN A 105 6.63 -10.52 -10.42
C ASN A 105 6.48 -10.66 -11.94
N VAL A 106 6.45 -9.54 -12.64
CA VAL A 106 6.28 -9.48 -14.10
C VAL A 106 7.61 -9.59 -14.84
N ILE A 107 8.71 -9.21 -14.20
CA ILE A 107 10.03 -9.25 -14.82
C ILE A 107 10.58 -10.68 -14.76
N LYS A 108 10.99 -11.20 -15.93
CA LYS A 108 11.78 -12.44 -16.01
C LYS A 108 13.22 -12.15 -15.55
N TYR A 109 13.73 -12.96 -14.65
CA TYR A 109 15.11 -12.85 -14.18
C TYR A 109 16.08 -13.17 -15.32
N LYS A 110 16.99 -12.23 -15.62
CA LYS A 110 17.99 -12.39 -16.68
C LYS A 110 19.28 -13.06 -16.20
N HIS A 111 19.61 -12.89 -14.92
CA HIS A 111 20.81 -13.43 -14.31
C HIS A 111 20.51 -14.11 -12.97
N ARG A 112 21.36 -15.07 -12.60
CA ARG A 112 21.26 -15.83 -11.33
C ARG A 112 21.22 -14.97 -10.07
N LEU A 113 21.80 -13.78 -10.12
CA LEU A 113 21.90 -12.84 -9.02
C LEU A 113 20.86 -11.73 -9.09
N ASP A 114 20.03 -11.74 -10.13
CA ASP A 114 19.01 -10.71 -10.34
C ASP A 114 17.87 -10.93 -9.33
N ARG A 115 17.70 -9.98 -8.42
CA ARG A 115 16.70 -10.05 -7.35
C ARG A 115 15.75 -8.86 -7.39
N ASP A 116 15.85 -8.06 -8.43
CA ASP A 116 14.96 -6.93 -8.65
C ASP A 116 13.58 -7.45 -9.08
N ILE A 117 12.55 -6.84 -8.53
CA ILE A 117 11.17 -7.25 -8.74
C ILE A 117 10.36 -6.05 -9.21
N PHE A 118 9.72 -6.17 -10.36
CA PHE A 118 8.60 -5.33 -10.75
C PHE A 118 7.32 -6.15 -10.60
N PHE A 119 6.44 -5.73 -9.73
CA PHE A 119 5.28 -6.53 -9.38
C PHE A 119 3.96 -5.80 -9.59
N LEU A 120 2.96 -6.60 -9.93
CA LEU A 120 1.55 -6.27 -9.87
C LEU A 120 0.94 -7.09 -8.75
N GLY A 121 0.10 -6.48 -7.93
CA GLY A 121 -0.47 -7.19 -6.79
C GLY A 121 -1.87 -6.72 -6.45
N VAL A 122 -2.53 -7.53 -5.64
CA VAL A 122 -3.84 -7.25 -5.06
C VAL A 122 -3.76 -7.38 -3.55
N ARG A 123 -4.50 -6.55 -2.84
CA ARG A 123 -4.59 -6.56 -1.37
C ARG A 123 -6.03 -6.50 -0.92
N LEU A 124 -6.32 -7.14 0.19
CA LEU A 124 -7.51 -6.92 0.99
C LEU A 124 -7.08 -6.27 2.30
N GLY A 125 -7.70 -5.15 2.64
CA GLY A 125 -7.41 -4.39 3.84
C GLY A 125 -8.59 -4.32 4.78
N ALA A 126 -8.30 -4.32 6.06
CA ALA A 126 -9.27 -4.11 7.13
C ALA A 126 -8.68 -3.21 8.22
N THR A 127 -9.54 -2.41 8.85
CA THR A 127 -9.14 -1.52 9.93
C THR A 127 -10.19 -1.50 11.04
N ARG A 128 -9.69 -1.27 12.26
CA ARG A 128 -10.48 -0.86 13.42
C ARG A 128 -9.88 0.43 13.94
N PHE A 129 -10.71 1.44 14.10
CA PHE A 129 -10.25 2.74 14.54
C PHE A 129 -11.32 3.45 15.36
N SER A 130 -10.89 4.41 16.15
CA SER A 130 -11.78 5.32 16.85
C SER A 130 -11.52 6.74 16.38
N HIS A 131 -12.57 7.55 16.33
CA HIS A 131 -12.47 8.98 16.11
C HIS A 131 -13.36 9.74 17.06
N GLU A 132 -13.01 10.98 17.31
CA GLU A 132 -13.75 11.92 18.16
C GLU A 132 -13.51 13.35 17.69
N ALA A 133 -14.49 14.22 17.91
CA ALA A 133 -14.33 15.65 17.72
C ALA A 133 -15.01 16.38 18.89
N PRO A 134 -14.28 16.58 20.02
CA PRO A 134 -14.83 17.22 21.21
C PRO A 134 -15.20 18.68 20.98
N LEU A 135 -14.70 19.33 19.94
CA LEU A 135 -15.07 20.66 19.51
C LEU A 135 -15.20 20.68 17.98
N ALA A 136 -16.39 20.91 17.48
CA ALA A 136 -16.66 21.20 16.09
C ALA A 136 -17.61 22.40 16.00
N VAL A 137 -17.11 23.51 15.48
CA VAL A 137 -17.89 24.73 15.30
C VAL A 137 -18.51 24.70 13.91
N VAL A 138 -19.83 24.65 13.85
CA VAL A 138 -20.60 24.67 12.60
C VAL A 138 -21.26 26.03 12.47
N SER A 139 -20.80 26.83 11.51
CA SER A 139 -21.41 28.12 11.18
C SER A 139 -22.50 27.92 10.13
N GLY A 140 -23.73 28.19 10.50
CA GLY A 140 -24.91 28.16 9.63
C GLY A 140 -25.51 29.56 9.43
N VAL A 141 -26.53 29.65 8.57
CA VAL A 141 -27.25 30.90 8.28
C VAL A 141 -27.97 31.46 9.54
N LEU A 142 -28.26 30.61 10.52
CA LEU A 142 -28.99 30.95 11.75
C LEU A 142 -28.09 31.14 12.97
N GLY A 143 -26.76 31.02 12.82
CA GLY A 143 -25.84 31.18 13.95
C GLY A 143 -24.67 30.19 13.89
N THR A 144 -23.91 30.18 14.97
CA THR A 144 -22.75 29.30 15.17
C THR A 144 -23.04 28.35 16.31
N ASP A 145 -23.10 27.06 16.04
CA ASP A 145 -23.31 26.03 17.04
C ASP A 145 -22.03 25.25 17.30
N GLU A 146 -21.79 24.95 18.58
CA GLU A 146 -20.72 24.04 19.00
C GLU A 146 -21.26 22.62 19.13
N CYS A 147 -20.70 21.70 18.37
CA CYS A 147 -21.04 20.29 18.43
C CYS A 147 -19.92 19.50 19.09
N ASN A 148 -20.28 18.61 20.01
CA ASN A 148 -19.41 17.60 20.58
C ASN A 148 -19.73 16.25 19.97
N ILE A 149 -18.76 15.67 19.24
CA ILE A 149 -18.89 14.36 18.64
C ILE A 149 -18.15 13.37 19.53
N PRO A 150 -18.90 12.48 20.23
CA PRO A 150 -18.31 11.53 21.15
C PRO A 150 -17.47 10.49 20.41
N LYS A 151 -16.58 9.85 21.16
CA LYS A 151 -15.72 8.79 20.63
C LYS A 151 -16.54 7.64 20.06
N ALA A 152 -16.36 7.35 18.78
CA ALA A 152 -16.99 6.24 18.09
C ALA A 152 -15.94 5.24 17.59
N ASN A 153 -16.22 3.93 17.77
CA ASN A 153 -15.38 2.85 17.26
C ASN A 153 -15.97 2.36 15.94
N LEU A 154 -15.16 2.40 14.90
CA LEU A 154 -15.56 2.11 13.54
C LEU A 154 -14.69 1.01 12.94
N LYS A 155 -15.23 0.36 11.90
CA LYS A 155 -14.54 -0.65 11.09
C LYS A 155 -14.71 -0.30 9.63
N ALA A 156 -13.71 -0.63 8.83
CA ALA A 156 -13.80 -0.53 7.38
C ALA A 156 -12.99 -1.64 6.71
N THR A 157 -13.43 -2.01 5.50
CA THR A 157 -12.75 -2.99 4.65
C THR A 157 -12.66 -2.47 3.21
N TRP A 158 -11.55 -2.76 2.55
CA TRP A 158 -11.29 -2.27 1.20
C TRP A 158 -10.44 -3.24 0.40
N GLY A 159 -10.43 -3.09 -0.93
CA GLY A 159 -9.49 -3.73 -1.83
C GLY A 159 -8.46 -2.74 -2.36
N GLU A 160 -7.27 -3.24 -2.68
CA GLU A 160 -6.22 -2.47 -3.33
C GLU A 160 -5.69 -3.19 -4.57
N ALA A 161 -5.46 -2.44 -5.64
CA ALA A 161 -4.59 -2.82 -6.74
C ALA A 161 -3.24 -2.14 -6.53
N VAL A 162 -2.17 -2.87 -6.71
CA VAL A 162 -0.82 -2.44 -6.32
C VAL A 162 0.14 -2.65 -7.48
N VAL A 163 0.99 -1.66 -7.73
CA VAL A 163 2.11 -1.75 -8.68
C VAL A 163 3.35 -1.26 -7.96
N GLY A 164 4.45 -1.98 -8.08
CA GLY A 164 5.67 -1.55 -7.40
C GLY A 164 6.95 -2.15 -7.95
N LEU A 165 8.03 -1.55 -7.49
CA LEU A 165 9.41 -1.95 -7.75
C LEU A 165 10.08 -2.24 -6.41
N LYS A 166 10.84 -3.34 -6.35
CA LYS A 166 11.74 -3.64 -5.23
C LYS A 166 13.11 -3.96 -5.83
N GLY A 167 14.11 -3.14 -5.51
CA GLY A 167 15.49 -3.29 -5.98
C GLY A 167 16.45 -3.59 -4.83
N GLU A 168 17.43 -4.47 -5.06
CA GLU A 168 18.50 -4.77 -4.11
C GLU A 168 19.57 -3.68 -4.18
N LEU A 169 19.73 -2.89 -3.11
CA LEU A 169 20.78 -1.87 -3.00
C LEU A 169 22.11 -2.45 -2.50
N PHE A 170 22.01 -3.30 -1.49
CA PHE A 170 23.11 -4.03 -0.90
C PHE A 170 22.66 -5.45 -0.64
N ARG A 171 23.62 -6.35 -0.41
CA ARG A 171 23.34 -7.76 -0.12
C ARG A 171 22.23 -7.91 0.93
N ASN A 172 21.09 -8.49 0.52
CA ASN A 172 19.87 -8.71 1.33
C ASN A 172 19.12 -7.43 1.75
N PHE A 173 19.56 -6.24 1.31
CA PHE A 173 18.92 -4.98 1.65
C PHE A 173 18.24 -4.39 0.42
N TYR A 174 16.91 -4.19 0.50
CA TYR A 174 16.08 -3.76 -0.63
C TYR A 174 15.45 -2.41 -0.34
N MET A 175 15.20 -1.69 -1.40
CA MET A 175 14.36 -0.50 -1.42
C MET A 175 13.15 -0.76 -2.31
N GLY A 176 11.98 -0.35 -1.84
CA GLY A 176 10.73 -0.54 -2.56
C GLY A 176 9.97 0.76 -2.76
N VAL A 177 9.42 0.93 -3.95
CA VAL A 177 8.44 1.99 -4.27
C VAL A 177 7.17 1.32 -4.73
N THR A 178 6.04 1.72 -4.16
CA THR A 178 4.75 1.08 -4.41
C THR A 178 3.67 2.13 -4.61
N VAL A 179 2.94 2.03 -5.71
CA VAL A 179 1.73 2.81 -6.00
C VAL A 179 0.52 1.93 -5.76
N ARG A 180 -0.49 2.48 -5.10
CA ARG A 180 -1.70 1.74 -4.69
C ARG A 180 -2.95 2.49 -5.15
N ALA A 181 -3.88 1.78 -5.77
CA ALA A 181 -5.25 2.23 -6.00
C ALA A 181 -6.17 1.46 -5.04
N LYS A 182 -6.96 2.16 -4.26
CA LYS A 182 -7.76 1.60 -3.16
C LYS A 182 -9.23 1.86 -3.39
N MET A 183 -10.08 0.85 -3.16
CA MET A 183 -11.52 0.95 -3.29
C MET A 183 -12.20 0.42 -2.02
N MET A 184 -13.05 1.25 -1.42
CA MET A 184 -13.83 0.89 -0.24
C MET A 184 -14.92 -0.12 -0.59
N PHE A 185 -14.99 -1.21 0.15
CA PHE A 185 -16.06 -2.20 0.03
C PHE A 185 -17.16 -1.96 1.06
N SER A 186 -16.76 -1.84 2.32
CA SER A 186 -17.70 -1.67 3.43
C SER A 186 -17.09 -0.83 4.55
N HIS A 187 -17.95 -0.11 5.23
CA HIS A 187 -17.61 0.63 6.45
C HIS A 187 -18.80 0.65 7.40
N SER A 188 -18.53 0.83 8.69
CA SER A 188 -19.58 1.05 9.71
C SER A 188 -20.38 2.31 9.35
N THR A 189 -21.68 2.31 9.68
CA THR A 189 -22.53 3.48 9.52
C THR A 189 -22.01 4.63 10.38
N TYR A 190 -21.87 5.80 9.80
CA TYR A 190 -21.45 7.01 10.51
C TYR A 190 -22.70 7.74 10.99
N ASN A 191 -22.99 7.65 12.28
CA ASN A 191 -24.22 8.23 12.82
C ASN A 191 -24.15 9.75 12.96
N THR A 192 -22.95 10.32 13.11
CA THR A 192 -22.79 11.73 13.42
C THR A 192 -21.84 12.45 12.48
N MET A 193 -20.67 11.87 12.17
CA MET A 193 -19.65 12.51 11.34
C MET A 193 -18.89 11.46 10.54
N THR A 194 -18.69 11.73 9.25
CA THR A 194 -17.78 10.93 8.40
C THR A 194 -16.33 11.15 8.85
N PRO A 195 -15.55 10.08 9.12
CA PRO A 195 -14.16 10.21 9.54
C PRO A 195 -13.33 10.89 8.44
N TYR A 196 -12.48 11.83 8.83
CA TYR A 196 -11.62 12.57 7.91
C TYR A 196 -10.59 11.66 7.24
N ILE A 197 -10.00 10.76 8.03
CA ILE A 197 -9.06 9.73 7.54
C ILE A 197 -9.45 8.38 8.14
N ILE A 198 -9.37 7.33 7.32
CA ILE A 198 -9.51 5.94 7.71
C ILE A 198 -8.10 5.33 7.68
N PRO A 199 -7.59 4.75 8.78
CA PRO A 199 -6.25 4.17 8.85
C PRO A 199 -5.99 3.15 7.75
N GLY A 200 -4.84 3.26 7.10
CA GLY A 200 -4.46 2.40 5.99
C GLY A 200 -5.16 2.67 4.65
N PHE A 201 -6.39 3.18 4.66
CA PHE A 201 -7.17 3.47 3.45
C PHE A 201 -6.88 4.86 2.88
N GLY A 202 -7.02 5.91 3.70
CA GLY A 202 -6.87 7.29 3.27
C GLY A 202 -8.08 8.15 3.65
N LYS A 203 -8.50 9.09 2.78
CA LYS A 203 -9.62 9.99 3.06
C LYS A 203 -10.94 9.24 3.14
N GLY A 204 -11.69 9.41 4.24
CA GLY A 204 -12.94 8.72 4.49
C GLY A 204 -14.13 9.17 3.62
N PHE A 205 -14.04 10.36 3.01
CA PHE A 205 -15.08 10.91 2.13
C PHE A 205 -15.12 10.27 0.74
N TYR A 206 -14.06 9.58 0.33
CA TYR A 206 -13.94 9.04 -1.01
C TYR A 206 -14.04 7.52 -0.99
N ARG A 207 -14.77 6.98 -1.96
CA ARG A 207 -14.82 5.54 -2.20
C ARG A 207 -13.51 5.02 -2.83
N PHE A 208 -12.79 5.89 -3.54
CA PHE A 208 -11.52 5.59 -4.16
C PHE A 208 -10.42 6.47 -3.58
N ASN A 209 -9.30 5.87 -3.26
CA ASN A 209 -8.09 6.55 -2.80
C ASN A 209 -6.87 6.02 -3.54
N ALA A 210 -5.87 6.88 -3.69
CA ALA A 210 -4.54 6.48 -4.16
C ALA A 210 -3.52 6.61 -3.03
N GLY A 211 -2.48 5.81 -3.10
CA GLY A 211 -1.37 5.84 -2.14
C GLY A 211 -0.04 5.62 -2.81
N LEU A 212 0.99 6.22 -2.25
CA LEU A 212 2.39 5.99 -2.58
C LEU A 212 3.10 5.56 -1.31
N SER A 213 3.87 4.49 -1.40
CA SER A 213 4.69 3.98 -0.30
C SER A 213 6.13 3.88 -0.74
N TYR A 214 7.04 4.18 0.19
CA TYR A 214 8.47 4.02 0.04
C TYR A 214 9.00 3.22 1.21
N SER A 215 9.50 2.02 0.94
CA SER A 215 9.87 1.05 1.96
C SER A 215 11.32 0.61 1.86
N ILE A 216 11.90 0.28 2.99
CA ILE A 216 13.15 -0.47 3.12
C ILE A 216 12.81 -1.89 3.56
N LEU A 217 13.49 -2.88 2.98
CA LEU A 217 13.25 -4.29 3.30
C LEU A 217 14.57 -5.00 3.51
N TYR A 218 14.55 -5.98 4.40
CA TYR A 218 15.66 -6.88 4.62
C TYR A 218 15.24 -8.31 4.31
N ALA A 219 16.02 -8.98 3.44
CA ALA A 219 15.77 -10.37 3.02
C ALA A 219 16.52 -11.34 3.93
N ILE A 220 15.77 -12.22 4.57
CA ILE A 220 16.27 -13.30 5.41
C ILE A 220 16.29 -14.57 4.56
N PRO A 221 17.48 -15.12 4.21
CA PRO A 221 17.56 -16.36 3.44
C PRO A 221 17.08 -17.54 4.30
N ILE A 222 16.11 -18.30 3.79
CA ILE A 222 15.64 -19.54 4.43
C ILE A 222 16.49 -20.70 3.90
N ARG A 223 17.37 -21.26 4.73
CA ARG A 223 18.14 -22.45 4.39
C ARG A 223 17.22 -23.68 4.36
N GLY A 224 17.17 -24.40 3.24
CA GLY A 224 16.50 -25.69 3.14
C GLY A 224 15.14 -25.75 2.45
N ALA A 225 14.54 -24.64 2.08
CA ALA A 225 13.22 -24.63 1.41
C ALA A 225 13.30 -24.71 -0.13
N GLY A 226 14.30 -25.31 -0.72
CA GLY A 226 14.50 -25.21 -2.15
C GLY A 226 15.01 -26.47 -2.88
N SER A 227 14.89 -27.67 -2.29
CA SER A 227 15.42 -28.84 -3.00
C SER A 227 14.42 -29.63 -3.83
N ASP A 228 13.11 -29.58 -3.53
CA ASP A 228 12.21 -30.65 -4.02
C ASP A 228 10.90 -30.20 -4.68
N GLY A 229 10.75 -28.91 -5.02
CA GLY A 229 9.46 -28.40 -5.47
C GLY A 229 9.35 -27.87 -6.90
N PHE A 230 10.44 -27.81 -7.67
CA PHE A 230 10.42 -27.34 -9.05
C PHE A 230 10.81 -28.43 -10.02
N PRO A 231 9.98 -28.75 -11.04
CA PRO A 231 10.37 -29.71 -12.07
C PRO A 231 11.65 -29.23 -12.79
N PRO A 232 12.52 -30.17 -13.19
CA PRO A 232 13.64 -29.82 -14.07
C PRO A 232 13.06 -29.21 -15.34
N ALA A 233 13.69 -28.14 -15.83
CA ALA A 233 13.35 -27.55 -17.11
C ALA A 233 13.61 -28.61 -18.21
N GLU A 234 12.56 -29.02 -18.93
CA GLU A 234 12.66 -29.71 -20.22
C GLU A 234 13.08 -28.75 -21.32
#